data_4e44d78c677b4e649668fd8bef7dba72
#
_entry.id   4e44d78c677b4e649668fd8bef7dba72
#
_cell.length_a   1.000
_cell.length_b   1.000
_cell.length_c   1.000
_cell.angle_alpha   90.00
_cell.angle_beta   90.00
_cell.angle_gamma   90.00
#
_symmetry.space_group_name_H-M   'P 1'
#
loop_
_entity.id
_entity.type
_entity.pdbx_description
1 polymer ?
#
loop_
_entity_poly.entity_id
_entity_poly.type
_entity_poly.pdbx_seq_one_letter_code
_entity_poly.pdbx_strand_id
1 'polypeptide(L)'
;MKKKDLKQNVFARSVGYNKLSKVPTMSLNTRDNKYHCMRCGNGGYSVGLYAKVRGIDTKKAYKELLEKECYSQDRSSIEISPINLLADIEIRDSIYRDFLNMLKLEGQHKRYLKSFGLLDSSIDSGLYRTIPKNYIKRRIIGSELSRKYNLAGIPGFFQEEDWHWCFNRYDGFFVPILDENGYIQGLSIHLDKPFNNNQDIWFSSNNKINGTNAKSWIMKNNINNNSNSIIITDNFLLGNLIKETINAPMLAFQNISNSYIILKEIEKTNIKDITFVIRLQQADENLDYIINRIFRDLIPLNYNIDIKYINDYKDFFDEDFNVTYTLNKVA
;
A
#
# COMPACT_ATOMS: atom_id res chain seq x y z
N MET A 1 33.39 -4.70 16.28
CA MET A 1 33.30 -5.76 15.23
C MET A 1 32.81 -5.13 13.94
N LYS A 2 33.60 -5.25 12.84
CA LYS A 2 33.24 -4.56 11.58
C LYS A 2 32.01 -5.22 10.96
N LYS A 3 31.08 -4.43 10.38
CA LYS A 3 29.84 -4.90 9.69
C LYS A 3 30.04 -6.09 8.71
N LYS A 4 31.26 -6.31 8.24
CA LYS A 4 31.65 -7.42 7.35
C LYS A 4 31.64 -8.79 8.05
N ASP A 5 31.97 -8.84 9.34
CA ASP A 5 32.13 -10.09 10.08
C ASP A 5 30.79 -10.67 10.56
N LEU A 6 29.80 -9.80 10.83
CA LEU A 6 28.44 -10.23 11.15
C LEU A 6 27.75 -10.93 9.96
N LYS A 7 28.01 -10.46 8.72
CA LYS A 7 27.41 -11.05 7.50
C LYS A 7 27.92 -12.47 7.23
N GLN A 8 29.14 -12.79 7.61
CA GLN A 8 29.72 -14.12 7.38
C GLN A 8 29.31 -15.17 8.42
N ASN A 9 29.20 -14.77 9.68
CA ASN A 9 28.92 -15.70 10.78
C ASN A 9 27.45 -16.14 10.89
N VAL A 10 26.52 -15.27 10.48
CA VAL A 10 25.08 -15.58 10.51
C VAL A 10 24.72 -16.63 9.44
N PHE A 11 25.44 -16.63 8.33
CA PHE A 11 25.10 -17.49 7.18
C PHE A 11 25.60 -18.92 7.31
N ALA A 12 26.76 -19.13 7.89
CA ALA A 12 27.34 -20.47 8.03
C ALA A 12 26.52 -21.41 8.95
N ARG A 13 25.79 -20.85 9.92
CA ARG A 13 25.00 -21.63 10.90
C ARG A 13 23.56 -21.93 10.45
N SER A 14 22.97 -21.11 9.60
CA SER A 14 21.51 -21.20 9.31
C SER A 14 21.14 -22.16 8.20
N VAL A 15 22.10 -22.65 7.39
CA VAL A 15 21.82 -23.45 6.18
C VAL A 15 22.53 -24.81 6.19
N GLY A 16 23.04 -25.27 7.34
CA GLY A 16 23.65 -26.59 7.48
C GLY A 16 25.02 -26.77 6.79
N TYR A 17 25.69 -25.69 6.43
CA TYR A 17 27.01 -25.75 5.81
C TYR A 17 28.14 -25.59 6.84
N ASN A 18 28.93 -26.63 7.02
CA ASN A 18 30.07 -26.67 7.93
C ASN A 18 31.34 -25.93 7.45
N LYS A 19 31.30 -25.25 6.30
CA LYS A 19 32.47 -24.51 5.78
C LYS A 19 32.11 -23.06 5.43
N LEU A 20 32.83 -22.12 6.03
CA LEU A 20 32.81 -20.70 5.66
C LEU A 20 33.23 -20.53 4.20
N SER A 21 32.35 -19.96 3.39
CA SER A 21 32.69 -19.55 2.02
C SER A 21 33.52 -18.27 2.08
N LYS A 22 34.63 -18.23 1.35
CA LYS A 22 35.46 -17.02 1.19
C LYS A 22 34.73 -15.92 0.41
N VAL A 23 33.66 -16.26 -0.32
CA VAL A 23 32.88 -15.34 -1.13
C VAL A 23 31.47 -15.22 -0.54
N PRO A 24 30.97 -14.01 -0.28
CA PRO A 24 29.59 -13.82 0.17
C PRO A 24 28.61 -14.32 -0.91
N THR A 25 27.81 -15.32 -0.57
CA THR A 25 26.85 -15.93 -1.50
C THR A 25 25.41 -15.45 -1.27
N MET A 26 25.20 -14.63 -0.24
CA MET A 26 23.87 -14.07 0.08
C MET A 26 23.83 -12.57 -0.17
N SER A 27 22.83 -12.15 -0.90
CA SER A 27 22.44 -10.75 -1.03
C SER A 27 21.36 -10.40 -0.03
N LEU A 28 21.50 -9.21 0.59
CA LEU A 28 20.49 -8.62 1.47
C LEU A 28 20.03 -7.33 0.84
N ASN A 29 18.75 -7.25 0.53
CA ASN A 29 18.10 -6.02 0.15
C ASN A 29 17.42 -5.43 1.41
N THR A 30 18.10 -4.50 2.06
CA THR A 30 17.60 -3.85 3.28
C THR A 30 16.45 -2.88 3.00
N ARG A 31 16.27 -2.46 1.75
CA ARG A 31 15.16 -1.60 1.33
C ARG A 31 13.84 -2.37 1.33
N ASP A 32 13.85 -3.58 0.80
CA ASP A 32 12.66 -4.42 0.65
C ASP A 32 12.58 -5.50 1.76
N ASN A 33 13.49 -5.48 2.72
CA ASN A 33 13.62 -6.51 3.77
C ASN A 33 13.72 -7.94 3.23
N LYS A 34 14.35 -8.11 2.05
CA LYS A 34 14.49 -9.41 1.37
C LYS A 34 15.92 -9.90 1.41
N TYR A 35 16.07 -11.22 1.41
CA TYR A 35 17.36 -11.87 1.20
C TYR A 35 17.25 -12.92 0.09
N HIS A 36 18.35 -13.18 -0.57
CA HIS A 36 18.49 -14.26 -1.55
C HIS A 36 19.89 -14.86 -1.50
N CYS A 37 19.97 -16.18 -1.46
CA CYS A 37 21.23 -16.91 -1.51
C CYS A 37 21.46 -17.45 -2.91
N MET A 38 22.48 -16.93 -3.58
CA MET A 38 22.88 -17.35 -4.94
C MET A 38 23.31 -18.82 -5.02
N ARG A 39 23.73 -19.42 -3.90
CA ARG A 39 24.26 -20.78 -3.87
C ARG A 39 23.20 -21.86 -3.72
N CYS A 40 22.18 -21.62 -2.90
CA CYS A 40 21.15 -22.61 -2.59
C CYS A 40 19.75 -22.18 -3.05
N GLY A 41 19.62 -21.03 -3.73
CA GLY A 41 18.35 -20.49 -4.17
C GLY A 41 17.41 -20.01 -3.03
N ASN A 42 17.80 -20.19 -1.77
CA ASN A 42 16.97 -19.82 -0.64
C ASN A 42 16.81 -18.29 -0.57
N GLY A 43 15.57 -17.82 -0.46
CA GLY A 43 15.23 -16.42 -0.36
C GLY A 43 14.02 -16.21 0.55
N GLY A 44 13.69 -14.94 0.81
CA GLY A 44 12.53 -14.58 1.62
C GLY A 44 12.70 -13.23 2.31
N TYR A 45 11.87 -12.99 3.30
CA TYR A 45 11.84 -11.76 4.09
C TYR A 45 12.63 -11.90 5.40
N SER A 46 12.92 -10.77 6.05
CA SER A 46 13.72 -10.68 7.28
C SER A 46 13.24 -11.61 8.41
N VAL A 47 11.93 -11.71 8.64
CA VAL A 47 11.36 -12.61 9.66
C VAL A 47 11.68 -14.07 9.35
N GLY A 48 11.55 -14.48 8.08
CA GLY A 48 11.89 -15.83 7.63
C GLY A 48 13.39 -16.13 7.76
N LEU A 49 14.24 -15.13 7.50
CA LEU A 49 15.69 -15.25 7.73
C LEU A 49 15.98 -15.42 9.23
N TYR A 50 15.38 -14.60 10.07
CA TYR A 50 15.52 -14.68 11.51
C TYR A 50 15.08 -16.04 12.06
N ALA A 51 13.92 -16.53 11.62
CA ALA A 51 13.40 -17.85 11.98
C ALA A 51 14.40 -18.96 11.65
N LYS A 52 14.93 -18.96 10.41
CA LYS A 52 15.95 -19.93 9.97
C LYS A 52 17.25 -19.85 10.77
N VAL A 53 17.73 -18.65 11.06
CA VAL A 53 18.95 -18.44 11.84
C VAL A 53 18.78 -18.93 13.28
N ARG A 54 17.59 -18.76 13.85
CA ARG A 54 17.27 -19.16 15.22
C ARG A 54 16.81 -20.61 15.34
N GLY A 55 16.49 -21.27 14.21
CA GLY A 55 15.91 -22.62 14.21
C GLY A 55 14.52 -22.69 14.85
N ILE A 56 13.72 -21.63 14.69
CA ILE A 56 12.37 -21.52 15.23
C ILE A 56 11.38 -21.29 14.08
N ASP A 57 10.09 -21.53 14.34
CA ASP A 57 9.05 -21.22 13.38
C ASP A 57 8.86 -19.70 13.17
N THR A 58 8.23 -19.32 12.06
CA THR A 58 8.08 -17.90 11.69
C THR A 58 7.16 -17.12 12.63
N LYS A 59 6.17 -17.77 13.27
CA LYS A 59 5.27 -17.09 14.23
C LYS A 59 6.06 -16.72 15.50
N LYS A 60 6.87 -17.66 15.99
CA LYS A 60 7.73 -17.43 17.16
C LYS A 60 8.81 -16.38 16.86
N ALA A 61 9.41 -16.46 15.66
CA ALA A 61 10.35 -15.46 15.18
C ALA A 61 9.76 -14.05 15.14
N TYR A 62 8.56 -13.91 14.64
CA TYR A 62 7.84 -12.64 14.58
C TYR A 62 7.58 -12.08 15.98
N LYS A 63 7.12 -12.94 16.90
CA LYS A 63 6.86 -12.54 18.30
C LYS A 63 8.14 -12.09 19.00
N GLU A 64 9.24 -12.85 18.86
CA GLU A 64 10.54 -12.48 19.43
C GLU A 64 11.08 -11.15 18.87
N LEU A 65 10.85 -10.86 17.58
CA LEU A 65 11.27 -9.61 16.98
C LEU A 65 10.45 -8.42 17.50
N LEU A 66 9.14 -8.58 17.67
CA LEU A 66 8.30 -7.54 18.28
C LEU A 66 8.69 -7.26 19.72
N GLU A 67 8.93 -8.28 20.52
CA GLU A 67 9.38 -8.14 21.91
C GLU A 67 10.72 -7.42 21.99
N LYS A 68 11.67 -7.70 21.10
CA LYS A 68 12.97 -7.02 21.04
C LYS A 68 12.88 -5.56 20.63
N GLU A 69 11.98 -5.19 19.75
CA GLU A 69 11.75 -3.77 19.41
C GLU A 69 11.23 -2.96 20.60
N CYS A 70 10.45 -3.58 21.49
CA CYS A 70 9.99 -2.95 22.72
C CYS A 70 11.12 -2.76 23.78
N TYR A 71 12.20 -3.54 23.72
CA TYR A 71 13.29 -3.51 24.71
C TYR A 71 14.56 -2.80 24.27
N SER A 72 14.69 -2.38 23.01
CA SER A 72 15.92 -1.70 22.56
C SER A 72 15.89 -0.19 22.83
N GLN A 73 15.94 0.19 24.12
CA GLN A 73 16.18 1.59 24.53
C GLN A 73 17.65 2.01 24.53
N ASP A 74 18.58 1.15 24.10
CA ASP A 74 19.99 1.51 23.94
C ASP A 74 20.35 1.69 22.46
N ARG A 75 19.89 2.79 21.89
CA ARG A 75 20.36 3.30 20.58
C ARG A 75 21.38 4.42 20.77
N SER A 76 22.50 4.12 21.36
CA SER A 76 23.67 4.99 21.24
C SER A 76 24.33 4.72 19.89
N SER A 77 24.36 5.77 19.03
CA SER A 77 25.19 5.94 17.83
C SER A 77 24.85 5.16 16.55
N ILE A 78 23.60 5.17 16.11
CA ILE A 78 23.31 5.23 14.69
C ILE A 78 22.64 6.58 14.47
N GLU A 79 23.28 7.49 13.74
CA GLU A 79 22.60 8.65 13.14
C GLU A 79 21.58 8.10 12.13
N ILE A 80 20.43 7.71 12.65
CA ILE A 80 19.24 7.52 11.85
C ILE A 80 18.79 8.94 11.58
N SER A 81 18.86 9.38 10.33
CA SER A 81 18.11 10.56 9.91
C SER A 81 16.74 10.49 10.59
N PRO A 82 16.28 11.54 11.27
CA PRO A 82 15.05 11.47 12.04
C PRO A 82 13.98 10.87 11.14
N ILE A 83 13.41 9.73 11.57
CA ILE A 83 12.24 9.16 10.90
C ILE A 83 11.19 10.25 11.06
N ASN A 84 10.90 10.98 9.99
CA ASN A 84 9.85 11.98 10.03
C ASN A 84 8.56 11.24 10.37
N LEU A 85 8.10 11.43 11.61
CA LEU A 85 6.84 10.89 12.06
C LEU A 85 5.76 11.42 11.12
N LEU A 86 4.82 10.56 10.79
CA LEU A 86 3.68 10.95 9.97
C LEU A 86 2.94 12.08 10.70
N ALA A 87 2.70 13.19 10.02
CA ALA A 87 1.94 14.31 10.57
C ALA A 87 0.47 13.90 10.86
N ASP A 88 -0.19 14.62 11.75
CA ASP A 88 -1.59 14.39 12.08
C ASP A 88 -2.49 14.51 10.85
N ILE A 89 -3.64 13.84 10.89
CA ILE A 89 -4.50 13.71 9.70
C ILE A 89 -5.05 15.07 9.23
N GLU A 90 -5.39 15.95 10.15
CA GLU A 90 -5.91 17.30 9.87
C GLU A 90 -4.85 18.15 9.14
N ILE A 91 -3.60 18.01 9.56
CA ILE A 91 -2.46 18.70 8.93
C ILE A 91 -2.24 18.14 7.53
N ARG A 92 -2.26 16.80 7.37
CA ARG A 92 -2.12 16.16 6.06
C ARG A 92 -3.24 16.54 5.11
N ASP A 93 -4.48 16.52 5.58
CA ASP A 93 -5.65 16.92 4.80
C ASP A 93 -5.52 18.35 4.27
N SER A 94 -5.21 19.29 5.17
CA SER A 94 -5.04 20.71 4.81
C SER A 94 -3.95 20.89 3.73
N ILE A 95 -2.80 20.23 3.90
CA ILE A 95 -1.69 20.31 2.97
C ILE A 95 -2.04 19.64 1.63
N TYR A 96 -2.65 18.45 1.65
CA TYR A 96 -3.01 17.77 0.41
C TYR A 96 -4.11 18.49 -0.36
N ARG A 97 -5.09 19.10 0.30
CA ARG A 97 -6.10 19.94 -0.37
C ARG A 97 -5.47 21.15 -1.04
N ASP A 98 -4.65 21.90 -0.32
CA ASP A 98 -3.96 23.04 -0.91
C ASP A 98 -3.05 22.60 -2.07
N PHE A 99 -2.31 21.52 -1.90
CA PHE A 99 -1.48 20.93 -2.95
C PHE A 99 -2.28 20.60 -4.20
N LEU A 100 -3.38 19.86 -4.04
CA LEU A 100 -4.21 19.43 -5.17
C LEU A 100 -4.89 20.63 -5.85
N ASN A 101 -5.26 21.67 -5.09
CA ASN A 101 -5.83 22.91 -5.65
C ASN A 101 -4.83 23.71 -6.50
N MET A 102 -3.51 23.53 -6.31
CA MET A 102 -2.48 24.13 -7.17
C MET A 102 -2.29 23.37 -8.49
N LEU A 103 -2.92 22.21 -8.65
CA LEU A 103 -2.80 21.33 -9.81
C LEU A 103 -4.08 21.39 -10.67
N LYS A 104 -3.94 20.90 -11.90
CA LYS A 104 -5.07 20.75 -12.83
C LYS A 104 -5.25 19.28 -13.21
N LEU A 105 -6.46 18.88 -13.48
CA LEU A 105 -6.76 17.61 -14.13
C LEU A 105 -6.74 17.82 -15.65
N GLU A 106 -5.80 17.17 -16.34
CA GLU A 106 -5.70 17.25 -17.80
C GLU A 106 -6.82 16.45 -18.49
N GLY A 107 -7.20 16.90 -19.68
CA GLY A 107 -8.34 16.35 -20.42
C GLY A 107 -8.24 14.83 -20.69
N GLN A 108 -7.02 14.30 -20.87
CA GLN A 108 -6.79 12.86 -21.02
C GLN A 108 -7.21 12.07 -19.77
N HIS A 109 -6.82 12.53 -18.58
CA HIS A 109 -7.18 11.88 -17.32
C HIS A 109 -8.67 12.09 -16.97
N LYS A 110 -9.23 13.26 -17.29
CA LYS A 110 -10.69 13.48 -17.15
C LYS A 110 -11.48 12.51 -18.03
N ARG A 111 -11.05 12.30 -19.28
CA ARG A 111 -11.69 11.30 -20.17
C ARG A 111 -11.53 9.87 -19.65
N TYR A 112 -10.34 9.53 -19.10
CA TYR A 112 -10.12 8.23 -18.50
C TYR A 112 -11.08 7.99 -17.33
N LEU A 113 -11.21 8.94 -16.39
CA LEU A 113 -12.12 8.83 -15.24
C LEU A 113 -13.57 8.69 -15.67
N LYS A 114 -13.99 9.40 -16.72
CA LYS A 114 -15.34 9.23 -17.34
C LYS A 114 -15.53 7.85 -17.97
N SER A 115 -14.53 7.36 -18.71
CA SER A 115 -14.61 6.01 -19.29
C SER A 115 -14.60 4.93 -18.23
N PHE A 116 -14.05 5.22 -17.06
CA PHE A 116 -14.11 4.37 -15.88
C PHE A 116 -15.51 4.32 -15.24
N GLY A 117 -16.40 5.24 -15.57
CA GLY A 117 -17.77 5.30 -15.07
C GLY A 117 -18.05 6.38 -14.04
N LEU A 118 -17.07 7.19 -13.64
CA LEU A 118 -17.29 8.27 -12.68
C LEU A 118 -18.04 9.44 -13.31
N LEU A 119 -18.99 10.02 -12.57
CA LEU A 119 -19.75 11.20 -12.98
C LEU A 119 -18.89 12.46 -12.98
N ASP A 120 -19.21 13.44 -13.81
CA ASP A 120 -18.50 14.73 -13.87
C ASP A 120 -18.46 15.43 -12.51
N SER A 121 -19.57 15.40 -11.77
CA SER A 121 -19.66 15.97 -10.41
C SER A 121 -18.66 15.34 -9.44
N SER A 122 -18.52 14.02 -9.49
CA SER A 122 -17.60 13.27 -8.64
C SER A 122 -16.15 13.46 -9.06
N ILE A 123 -15.88 13.60 -10.36
CA ILE A 123 -14.54 13.92 -10.85
C ILE A 123 -14.13 15.31 -10.40
N ASP A 124 -15.01 16.28 -10.50
CA ASP A 124 -14.70 17.68 -10.14
C ASP A 124 -14.54 17.86 -8.62
N SER A 125 -15.38 17.20 -7.80
CA SER A 125 -15.30 17.23 -6.34
C SER A 125 -14.22 16.30 -5.76
N GLY A 126 -13.85 15.22 -6.47
CA GLY A 126 -12.93 14.19 -5.98
C GLY A 126 -11.46 14.58 -5.94
N LEU A 127 -11.13 15.82 -6.31
CA LEU A 127 -9.75 16.36 -6.28
C LEU A 127 -8.73 15.53 -7.06
N TYR A 128 -9.15 14.80 -8.09
CA TYR A 128 -8.23 14.13 -9.00
C TYR A 128 -7.39 15.16 -9.76
N ARG A 129 -6.08 14.99 -9.82
CA ARG A 129 -5.17 15.97 -10.43
C ARG A 129 -4.03 15.28 -11.16
N THR A 130 -3.74 15.77 -12.37
CA THR A 130 -2.59 15.31 -13.16
C THR A 130 -1.27 15.71 -12.51
N ILE A 131 -0.32 14.80 -12.48
CA ILE A 131 1.02 15.06 -11.95
C ILE A 131 1.82 15.90 -12.94
N PRO A 132 2.36 17.07 -12.54
CA PRO A 132 3.12 17.90 -13.45
C PRO A 132 4.42 17.24 -13.90
N LYS A 133 4.62 17.13 -15.22
CA LYS A 133 5.87 16.60 -15.80
C LYS A 133 7.04 17.58 -15.63
N ASN A 134 6.74 18.88 -15.64
CA ASN A 134 7.75 19.93 -15.54
C ASN A 134 8.37 19.99 -14.15
N TYR A 135 9.68 19.83 -14.06
CA TYR A 135 10.45 19.84 -12.81
C TYR A 135 10.36 21.19 -12.08
N ILE A 136 10.52 22.31 -12.81
CA ILE A 136 10.48 23.66 -12.22
C ILE A 136 9.12 23.90 -11.57
N LYS A 137 8.03 23.47 -12.24
CA LYS A 137 6.67 23.60 -11.69
C LYS A 137 6.54 22.82 -10.38
N ARG A 138 7.10 21.61 -10.28
CA ARG A 138 7.06 20.82 -9.04
C ARG A 138 7.83 21.49 -7.89
N ARG A 139 8.98 22.09 -8.18
CA ARG A 139 9.74 22.87 -7.19
C ARG A 139 9.00 24.11 -6.73
N ILE A 140 8.39 24.87 -7.66
CA ILE A 140 7.59 26.05 -7.33
C ILE A 140 6.46 25.64 -6.36
N ILE A 141 5.70 24.60 -6.68
CA ILE A 141 4.62 24.10 -5.84
C ILE A 141 5.13 23.68 -4.46
N GLY A 142 6.21 22.89 -4.39
CA GLY A 142 6.83 22.50 -3.13
C GLY A 142 7.29 23.68 -2.30
N SER A 143 7.90 24.69 -2.94
CA SER A 143 8.36 25.91 -2.28
C SER A 143 7.21 26.79 -1.78
N GLU A 144 6.12 26.92 -2.54
CA GLU A 144 4.93 27.67 -2.11
C GLU A 144 4.24 27.00 -0.92
N LEU A 145 4.07 25.67 -0.96
CA LEU A 145 3.52 24.92 0.17
C LEU A 145 4.40 25.03 1.42
N SER A 146 5.74 24.99 1.27
CA SER A 146 6.66 25.05 2.40
C SER A 146 6.72 26.40 3.08
N ARG A 147 6.26 27.48 2.43
CA ARG A 147 6.09 28.80 3.07
C ARG A 147 4.93 28.84 4.05
N LYS A 148 3.92 27.99 3.82
CA LYS A 148 2.70 27.92 4.62
C LYS A 148 2.73 26.76 5.64
N TYR A 149 3.40 25.67 5.29
CA TYR A 149 3.37 24.42 6.05
C TYR A 149 4.75 23.82 6.26
N ASN A 150 4.92 23.10 7.37
CA ASN A 150 6.03 22.15 7.49
C ASN A 150 5.68 20.87 6.71
N LEU A 151 6.41 20.58 5.64
CA LEU A 151 6.18 19.40 4.80
C LEU A 151 6.89 18.13 5.32
N ALA A 152 7.72 18.23 6.37
CA ALA A 152 8.25 17.06 7.04
C ALA A 152 7.10 16.27 7.69
N GLY A 153 7.08 14.96 7.50
CA GLY A 153 5.96 14.11 7.95
C GLY A 153 4.82 13.97 6.95
N ILE A 154 4.88 14.63 5.79
CA ILE A 154 3.88 14.54 4.73
C ILE A 154 4.40 13.63 3.62
N PRO A 155 3.85 12.43 3.42
CA PRO A 155 4.29 11.52 2.36
C PRO A 155 4.24 12.16 0.97
N GLY A 156 5.26 11.85 0.16
CA GLY A 156 5.39 12.32 -1.22
C GLY A 156 6.26 13.57 -1.38
N PHE A 157 6.36 14.42 -0.35
CA PHE A 157 7.23 15.59 -0.38
C PHE A 157 8.60 15.27 0.22
N PHE A 158 9.64 15.90 -0.31
CA PHE A 158 11.02 15.77 0.15
C PHE A 158 11.81 17.03 -0.16
N GLN A 159 12.95 17.20 0.50
CA GLN A 159 13.90 18.24 0.17
C GLN A 159 14.96 17.72 -0.81
N GLU A 160 15.39 18.59 -1.70
CA GLU A 160 16.55 18.37 -2.56
C GLU A 160 17.83 18.83 -1.83
N GLU A 161 19.00 18.55 -2.39
CA GLU A 161 20.29 18.92 -1.78
C GLU A 161 20.44 20.42 -1.52
N ASP A 162 19.77 21.26 -2.30
CA ASP A 162 19.71 22.72 -2.15
C ASP A 162 18.58 23.19 -1.21
N TRP A 163 18.01 22.27 -0.39
CA TRP A 163 16.98 22.51 0.61
C TRP A 163 15.61 22.94 0.09
N HIS A 164 15.39 22.91 -1.23
CA HIS A 164 14.07 23.18 -1.79
C HIS A 164 13.15 21.95 -1.67
N TRP A 165 11.91 22.19 -1.32
CA TRP A 165 10.89 21.15 -1.30
C TRP A 165 10.41 20.82 -2.71
N CYS A 166 10.25 19.52 -2.98
CA CYS A 166 9.83 18.99 -4.26
C CYS A 166 9.04 17.69 -4.06
N PHE A 167 8.53 17.14 -5.15
CA PHE A 167 7.93 15.80 -5.21
C PHE A 167 8.29 15.09 -6.51
N ASN A 168 8.23 13.74 -6.50
CA ASN A 168 8.63 12.94 -7.64
C ASN A 168 7.71 13.15 -8.86
N ARG A 169 8.29 13.02 -10.06
CA ARG A 169 7.56 12.92 -11.31
C ARG A 169 7.04 11.49 -11.48
N TYR A 170 5.76 11.40 -11.87
CA TYR A 170 5.14 10.20 -12.40
C TYR A 170 4.27 10.59 -13.59
N ASP A 171 4.11 9.70 -14.56
CA ASP A 171 3.14 9.86 -15.64
C ASP A 171 1.83 9.24 -15.16
N GLY A 172 0.86 10.08 -14.80
CA GLY A 172 -0.38 9.68 -14.17
C GLY A 172 -1.06 10.81 -13.40
N PHE A 173 -1.98 10.45 -12.52
CA PHE A 173 -2.75 11.41 -11.73
C PHE A 173 -2.92 10.95 -10.28
N PHE A 174 -3.15 11.90 -9.39
CA PHE A 174 -3.42 11.65 -7.97
C PHE A 174 -4.87 11.19 -7.75
N VAL A 175 -5.01 10.21 -6.86
CA VAL A 175 -6.29 9.72 -6.32
C VAL A 175 -6.25 9.95 -4.81
N PRO A 176 -7.02 10.89 -4.27
CA PRO A 176 -7.10 11.11 -2.83
C PRO A 176 -7.76 9.95 -2.09
N ILE A 177 -7.17 9.56 -0.96
CA ILE A 177 -7.70 8.52 -0.11
C ILE A 177 -8.32 9.18 1.12
N LEU A 178 -9.65 9.18 1.17
CA LEU A 178 -10.39 9.78 2.26
C LEU A 178 -10.61 8.78 3.41
N ASP A 179 -10.64 9.29 4.64
CA ASP A 179 -11.15 8.55 5.78
C ASP A 179 -12.68 8.69 5.89
N GLU A 180 -13.24 8.14 6.94
CA GLU A 180 -14.68 8.18 7.25
C GLU A 180 -15.20 9.60 7.58
N ASN A 181 -14.32 10.52 7.97
CA ASN A 181 -14.64 11.92 8.25
C ASN A 181 -14.42 12.84 7.04
N GLY A 182 -13.95 12.28 5.92
CA GLY A 182 -13.66 13.03 4.70
C GLY A 182 -12.30 13.72 4.68
N TYR A 183 -11.40 13.41 5.63
CA TYR A 183 -10.01 13.87 5.61
C TYR A 183 -9.18 13.06 4.64
N ILE A 184 -8.29 13.72 3.89
CA ILE A 184 -7.34 13.05 3.00
C ILE A 184 -6.23 12.41 3.85
N GLN A 185 -6.28 11.08 3.99
CA GLN A 185 -5.28 10.30 4.72
C GLN A 185 -3.92 10.30 4.00
N GLY A 186 -3.97 10.24 2.67
CA GLY A 186 -2.85 10.16 1.77
C GLY A 186 -3.28 10.19 0.32
N LEU A 187 -2.32 10.07 -0.59
CA LEU A 187 -2.58 10.05 -2.02
C LEU A 187 -2.08 8.74 -2.62
N SER A 188 -2.88 8.13 -3.47
CA SER A 188 -2.46 7.15 -4.45
C SER A 188 -2.15 7.86 -5.77
N ILE A 189 -1.33 7.24 -6.59
CA ILE A 189 -1.03 7.67 -7.96
C ILE A 189 -1.49 6.56 -8.89
N HIS A 190 -2.46 6.87 -9.74
CA HIS A 190 -2.82 6.01 -10.86
C HIS A 190 -1.90 6.34 -12.04
N LEU A 191 -1.12 5.36 -12.47
CA LEU A 191 -0.11 5.52 -13.53
C LEU A 191 -0.75 5.39 -14.92
N ASP A 192 -0.25 6.15 -15.89
CA ASP A 192 -0.66 6.00 -17.30
C ASP A 192 -0.25 4.63 -17.87
N LYS A 193 0.85 4.09 -17.35
CA LYS A 193 1.35 2.74 -17.66
C LYS A 193 1.78 2.05 -16.38
N PRO A 194 1.47 0.76 -16.19
CA PRO A 194 1.90 0.01 -15.01
C PRO A 194 3.40 0.06 -14.82
N PHE A 195 3.83 0.13 -13.58
CA PHE A 195 5.23 0.01 -13.17
C PHE A 195 5.40 -1.25 -12.31
N ASN A 196 6.24 -2.19 -12.74
CA ASN A 196 6.39 -3.51 -12.09
C ASN A 196 5.04 -4.20 -11.83
N ASN A 197 4.19 -4.25 -12.83
CA ASN A 197 2.81 -4.78 -12.79
C ASN A 197 1.85 -4.05 -11.82
N ASN A 198 2.24 -2.90 -11.27
CA ASN A 198 1.36 -2.10 -10.44
C ASN A 198 0.84 -0.89 -11.22
N GLN A 199 -0.46 -0.81 -11.39
CA GLN A 199 -1.13 0.35 -11.98
C GLN A 199 -1.20 1.52 -10.99
N ASP A 200 -1.31 1.21 -9.70
CA ASP A 200 -1.44 2.17 -8.63
C ASP A 200 -0.24 2.09 -7.69
N ILE A 201 0.33 3.22 -7.31
CA ILE A 201 1.42 3.35 -6.37
C ILE A 201 1.14 4.42 -5.32
N TRP A 202 1.77 4.31 -4.15
CA TRP A 202 1.65 5.33 -3.12
C TRP A 202 2.45 6.59 -3.46
N PHE A 203 1.85 7.76 -3.22
CA PHE A 203 2.59 9.02 -3.18
C PHE A 203 3.45 9.02 -1.91
N SER A 204 4.70 8.67 -2.06
CA SER A 204 5.65 8.43 -0.98
C SER A 204 7.01 9.02 -1.32
N SER A 205 7.72 9.49 -0.31
CA SER A 205 9.07 10.06 -0.43
C SER A 205 10.10 9.32 0.43
N ASN A 206 9.85 8.04 0.69
CA ASN A 206 10.78 7.19 1.42
C ASN A 206 12.19 7.24 0.81
N ASN A 207 13.21 7.25 1.65
CA ASN A 207 14.64 7.35 1.29
C ASN A 207 15.05 8.67 0.61
N LYS A 208 14.27 9.73 0.76
CA LYS A 208 14.62 11.09 0.36
C LYS A 208 14.93 11.96 1.59
N ILE A 209 15.68 13.05 1.39
CA ILE A 209 15.99 14.02 2.47
C ILE A 209 14.67 14.60 2.99
N ASN A 210 14.46 14.51 4.29
CA ASN A 210 13.21 14.90 4.96
C ASN A 210 11.93 14.30 4.35
N GLY A 211 12.08 13.21 3.58
CA GLY A 211 10.95 12.48 3.01
C GLY A 211 10.25 11.61 4.05
N THR A 212 9.00 11.30 3.78
CA THR A 212 8.14 10.50 4.65
C THR A 212 7.54 9.34 3.87
N ASN A 213 7.50 8.17 4.51
CA ASN A 213 6.90 6.99 3.91
C ASN A 213 5.37 7.07 3.97
N ALA A 214 4.72 6.72 2.87
CA ALA A 214 3.29 6.49 2.88
C ALA A 214 2.97 5.23 3.72
N LYS A 215 1.84 5.25 4.41
CA LYS A 215 1.27 4.06 5.04
C LYS A 215 0.29 3.39 4.08
N SER A 216 -0.10 2.19 4.41
CA SER A 216 -1.16 1.50 3.71
C SER A 216 -2.50 1.97 4.25
N TRP A 217 -3.07 2.99 3.62
CA TRP A 217 -4.39 3.49 4.00
C TRP A 217 -5.50 2.64 3.39
N ILE A 218 -6.66 2.69 4.02
CA ILE A 218 -7.90 2.07 3.55
C ILE A 218 -8.94 3.17 3.40
N MET A 219 -9.65 3.15 2.27
CA MET A 219 -10.85 3.93 2.09
C MET A 219 -12.04 3.15 2.67
N LYS A 220 -12.88 3.83 3.42
CA LYS A 220 -14.09 3.27 4.03
C LYS A 220 -15.32 4.03 3.55
N ASN A 221 -16.43 3.33 3.40
CA ASN A 221 -17.72 3.93 3.12
C ASN A 221 -18.82 3.18 3.86
N ASN A 222 -19.70 3.91 4.54
CA ASN A 222 -20.93 3.43 5.18
C ASN A 222 -20.81 2.18 6.06
N ILE A 223 -19.64 1.94 6.66
CA ILE A 223 -19.47 0.82 7.58
C ILE A 223 -19.98 1.23 8.95
N ASN A 224 -21.02 0.56 9.41
CA ASN A 224 -21.59 0.76 10.75
C ASN A 224 -21.95 -0.58 11.39
N ASN A 225 -22.33 -0.55 12.67
CA ASN A 225 -22.64 -1.75 13.44
C ASN A 225 -23.87 -2.53 12.95
N ASN A 226 -24.69 -1.95 12.08
CA ASN A 226 -25.87 -2.59 11.49
C ASN A 226 -25.60 -3.18 10.10
N SER A 227 -24.39 -3.02 9.58
CA SER A 227 -24.01 -3.61 8.29
C SER A 227 -23.79 -5.11 8.42
N ASN A 228 -24.57 -5.90 7.69
CA ASN A 228 -24.43 -7.36 7.65
C ASN A 228 -23.49 -7.82 6.51
N SER A 229 -23.36 -7.01 5.48
CA SER A 229 -22.53 -7.28 4.31
C SER A 229 -21.59 -6.14 4.01
N ILE A 230 -20.48 -6.45 3.32
CA ILE A 230 -19.47 -5.48 2.90
C ILE A 230 -18.90 -5.83 1.53
N ILE A 231 -18.62 -4.82 0.73
CA ILE A 231 -17.84 -4.95 -0.50
C ILE A 231 -16.38 -4.59 -0.20
N ILE A 232 -15.46 -5.41 -0.68
CA ILE A 232 -14.03 -5.18 -0.55
C ILE A 232 -13.41 -5.16 -1.95
N THR A 233 -12.63 -4.13 -2.25
CA THR A 233 -11.95 -4.01 -3.53
C THR A 233 -10.48 -3.60 -3.36
N ASP A 234 -9.64 -4.04 -4.28
CA ASP A 234 -8.20 -3.75 -4.33
C ASP A 234 -7.86 -2.48 -5.13
N ASN A 235 -8.87 -1.66 -5.44
CA ASN A 235 -8.71 -0.46 -6.24
C ASN A 235 -9.52 0.73 -5.70
N PHE A 236 -8.87 1.88 -5.48
CA PHE A 236 -9.54 3.07 -4.95
C PHE A 236 -10.49 3.75 -5.93
N LEU A 237 -10.21 3.69 -7.24
CA LEU A 237 -11.13 4.23 -8.25
C LEU A 237 -12.42 3.40 -8.29
N LEU A 238 -12.31 2.08 -8.22
CA LEU A 238 -13.45 1.20 -8.11
C LEU A 238 -14.21 1.44 -6.79
N GLY A 239 -13.49 1.65 -5.68
CA GLY A 239 -14.10 2.04 -4.42
C GLY A 239 -14.91 3.33 -4.52
N ASN A 240 -14.39 4.36 -5.21
CA ASN A 240 -15.12 5.59 -5.46
C ASN A 240 -16.35 5.37 -6.34
N LEU A 241 -16.24 4.52 -7.36
CA LEU A 241 -17.37 4.16 -8.23
C LEU A 241 -18.48 3.43 -7.44
N ILE A 242 -18.12 2.45 -6.61
CA ILE A 242 -19.07 1.72 -5.73
C ILE A 242 -19.76 2.70 -4.78
N LYS A 243 -18.99 3.59 -4.17
CA LYS A 243 -19.52 4.63 -3.28
C LYS A 243 -20.54 5.52 -3.98
N GLU A 244 -20.24 5.93 -5.22
CA GLU A 244 -21.07 6.84 -6.00
C GLU A 244 -22.36 6.17 -6.48
N THR A 245 -22.27 4.91 -6.91
CA THR A 245 -23.36 4.23 -7.61
C THR A 245 -24.33 3.49 -6.70
N ILE A 246 -23.81 2.75 -5.73
CA ILE A 246 -24.64 1.93 -4.83
C ILE A 246 -24.55 2.32 -3.37
N ASN A 247 -23.60 3.19 -3.02
CA ASN A 247 -23.38 3.68 -1.67
C ASN A 247 -23.39 2.59 -0.58
N ALA A 248 -22.88 1.39 -0.94
CA ALA A 248 -22.83 0.23 -0.05
C ALA A 248 -21.72 0.35 1.01
N PRO A 249 -21.83 -0.40 2.13
CA PRO A 249 -20.70 -0.61 3.03
C PRO A 249 -19.50 -1.17 2.26
N MET A 250 -18.33 -0.49 2.33
CA MET A 250 -17.21 -0.81 1.46
C MET A 250 -15.87 -0.49 2.12
N LEU A 251 -14.89 -1.36 1.84
CA LEU A 251 -13.46 -1.11 2.04
C LEU A 251 -12.74 -1.17 0.69
N ALA A 252 -11.93 -0.15 0.41
CA ALA A 252 -11.01 -0.20 -0.72
C ALA A 252 -9.57 -0.05 -0.24
N PHE A 253 -8.66 -0.78 -0.86
CA PHE A 253 -7.24 -0.80 -0.55
C PHE A 253 -6.41 -0.92 -1.84
N GLN A 254 -5.11 -0.68 -1.77
CA GLN A 254 -4.25 -0.70 -2.97
C GLN A 254 -3.34 -1.94 -3.03
N ASN A 255 -3.16 -2.66 -1.96
CA ASN A 255 -2.23 -3.79 -1.93
C ASN A 255 -2.70 -4.83 -0.92
N ILE A 256 -2.74 -6.06 -1.34
CA ILE A 256 -3.18 -7.20 -0.55
C ILE A 256 -2.29 -7.50 0.67
N SER A 257 -1.04 -7.00 0.69
CA SER A 257 -0.21 -7.09 1.90
C SER A 257 -0.92 -6.53 3.13
N ASN A 258 -2.01 -5.80 2.92
CA ASN A 258 -2.85 -5.19 3.94
C ASN A 258 -4.03 -6.05 4.40
N SER A 259 -4.14 -7.31 3.99
CA SER A 259 -5.22 -8.21 4.42
C SER A 259 -5.45 -8.18 5.94
N TYR A 260 -4.36 -8.09 6.72
CA TYR A 260 -4.43 -7.96 8.17
C TYR A 260 -5.18 -6.69 8.65
N ILE A 261 -5.01 -5.56 7.96
CA ILE A 261 -5.70 -4.31 8.32
C ILE A 261 -7.18 -4.43 7.97
N ILE A 262 -7.50 -5.08 6.85
CA ILE A 262 -8.88 -5.36 6.43
C ILE A 262 -9.57 -6.24 7.47
N LEU A 263 -8.93 -7.33 7.90
CA LEU A 263 -9.44 -8.21 8.96
C LEU A 263 -9.76 -7.44 10.22
N LYS A 264 -8.85 -6.58 10.69
CA LYS A 264 -9.07 -5.74 11.87
C LYS A 264 -10.26 -4.80 11.73
N GLU A 265 -10.54 -4.29 10.53
CA GLU A 265 -11.70 -3.43 10.32
C GLU A 265 -13.00 -4.25 10.31
N ILE A 266 -13.00 -5.42 9.70
CA ILE A 266 -14.16 -6.33 9.66
C ILE A 266 -14.48 -6.85 11.07
N GLU A 267 -13.48 -7.26 11.84
CA GLU A 267 -13.64 -7.76 13.21
C GLU A 267 -14.31 -6.77 14.18
N LYS A 268 -14.24 -5.48 13.89
CA LYS A 268 -14.92 -4.42 14.66
C LYS A 268 -16.43 -4.34 14.37
N THR A 269 -16.92 -5.11 13.43
CA THR A 269 -18.29 -5.02 12.92
C THR A 269 -19.02 -6.36 13.08
N ASN A 270 -20.34 -6.33 12.86
CA ASN A 270 -21.17 -7.55 12.84
C ASN A 270 -21.28 -8.17 11.43
N ILE A 271 -20.45 -7.76 10.51
CA ILE A 271 -20.44 -8.24 9.12
C ILE A 271 -20.20 -9.75 9.07
N LYS A 272 -20.99 -10.44 8.26
CA LYS A 272 -20.86 -11.86 7.99
C LYS A 272 -20.67 -12.17 6.51
N ASP A 273 -21.20 -11.33 5.64
CA ASP A 273 -21.19 -11.51 4.21
C ASP A 273 -20.16 -10.57 3.58
N ILE A 274 -19.17 -11.11 2.92
CA ILE A 274 -18.07 -10.35 2.30
C ILE A 274 -18.06 -10.64 0.81
N THR A 275 -18.22 -9.59 0.01
CA THR A 275 -18.07 -9.67 -1.45
C THR A 275 -16.76 -8.99 -1.87
N PHE A 276 -15.81 -9.77 -2.38
CA PHE A 276 -14.63 -9.21 -3.03
C PHE A 276 -14.95 -8.86 -4.48
N VAL A 277 -14.66 -7.63 -4.88
CA VAL A 277 -14.72 -7.18 -6.27
C VAL A 277 -13.30 -6.90 -6.72
N ILE A 278 -12.78 -7.76 -7.59
CA ILE A 278 -11.38 -7.78 -8.00
C ILE A 278 -11.30 -7.58 -9.51
N ARG A 279 -10.45 -6.65 -9.95
CA ARG A 279 -10.18 -6.45 -11.36
C ARG A 279 -9.25 -7.53 -11.90
N LEU A 280 -9.67 -8.25 -12.93
CA LEU A 280 -8.79 -9.09 -13.72
C LEU A 280 -7.86 -8.19 -14.56
N GLN A 281 -6.67 -7.96 -14.06
CA GLN A 281 -5.57 -7.49 -14.91
C GLN A 281 -4.98 -8.70 -15.60
N GLN A 282 -4.71 -8.60 -16.91
CA GLN A 282 -4.23 -9.70 -17.76
C GLN A 282 -3.21 -10.60 -17.02
N ALA A 283 -3.55 -11.87 -16.90
CA ALA A 283 -2.71 -12.99 -16.47
C ALA A 283 -1.81 -12.68 -15.25
N ASP A 284 -2.41 -12.46 -14.10
CA ASP A 284 -1.62 -12.22 -12.89
C ASP A 284 -1.54 -13.51 -12.07
N GLU A 285 -0.38 -14.19 -12.14
CA GLU A 285 -0.02 -15.30 -11.23
C GLU A 285 -0.17 -14.89 -9.74
N ASN A 286 -0.23 -13.60 -9.45
CA ASN A 286 -0.48 -13.08 -8.12
C ASN A 286 -1.96 -13.19 -7.70
N LEU A 287 -2.91 -13.27 -8.61
CA LEU A 287 -4.34 -13.30 -8.28
C LEU A 287 -4.70 -14.53 -7.45
N ASP A 288 -4.22 -15.71 -7.86
CA ASP A 288 -4.42 -16.96 -7.12
C ASP A 288 -3.77 -16.90 -5.73
N TYR A 289 -2.59 -16.29 -5.63
CA TYR A 289 -1.91 -16.07 -4.35
C TYR A 289 -2.73 -15.14 -3.44
N ILE A 290 -3.30 -14.10 -4.00
CA ILE A 290 -4.16 -13.12 -3.35
C ILE A 290 -5.40 -13.80 -2.77
N ILE A 291 -6.10 -14.51 -3.62
CA ILE A 291 -7.33 -15.22 -3.27
C ILE A 291 -7.04 -16.26 -2.17
N ASN A 292 -6.04 -17.12 -2.39
CA ASN A 292 -5.65 -18.13 -1.41
C ASN A 292 -5.26 -17.54 -0.05
N ARG A 293 -4.64 -16.35 -0.03
CA ARG A 293 -4.30 -15.67 1.21
C ARG A 293 -5.53 -15.14 1.93
N ILE A 294 -6.46 -14.52 1.21
CA ILE A 294 -7.73 -14.03 1.74
C ILE A 294 -8.51 -15.20 2.34
N PHE A 295 -8.66 -16.29 1.60
CA PHE A 295 -9.38 -17.46 2.07
C PHE A 295 -8.73 -18.06 3.31
N ARG A 296 -7.43 -18.24 3.30
CA ARG A 296 -6.72 -18.79 4.46
C ARG A 296 -6.95 -17.99 5.73
N ASP A 297 -7.04 -16.67 5.61
CA ASP A 297 -7.15 -15.79 6.76
C ASP A 297 -8.63 -15.56 7.18
N LEU A 298 -9.61 -15.66 6.27
CA LEU A 298 -11.04 -15.38 6.52
C LEU A 298 -11.91 -16.62 6.74
N ILE A 299 -11.67 -17.72 6.01
CA ILE A 299 -12.50 -18.94 6.13
C ILE A 299 -12.56 -19.47 7.57
N PRO A 300 -11.46 -19.53 8.34
CA PRO A 300 -11.50 -20.02 9.71
C PRO A 300 -12.37 -19.18 10.64
N LEU A 301 -12.75 -17.97 10.22
CA LEU A 301 -13.54 -17.02 11.00
C LEU A 301 -15.05 -17.08 10.70
N ASN A 302 -15.49 -18.06 9.90
CA ASN A 302 -16.90 -18.29 9.53
C ASN A 302 -17.59 -17.10 8.82
N TYR A 303 -16.88 -16.39 7.95
CA TYR A 303 -17.47 -15.44 7.03
C TYR A 303 -18.03 -16.14 5.78
N ASN A 304 -19.14 -15.63 5.26
CA ASN A 304 -19.62 -15.99 3.92
C ASN A 304 -18.86 -15.12 2.91
N ILE A 305 -18.11 -15.74 2.01
CA ILE A 305 -17.25 -15.03 1.09
C ILE A 305 -17.70 -15.30 -0.34
N ASP A 306 -17.96 -14.23 -1.07
CA ASP A 306 -18.19 -14.22 -2.51
C ASP A 306 -17.06 -13.45 -3.22
N ILE A 307 -16.66 -13.87 -4.43
CA ILE A 307 -15.65 -13.19 -5.22
C ILE A 307 -16.21 -12.91 -6.61
N LYS A 308 -16.25 -11.63 -6.96
CA LYS A 308 -16.63 -11.15 -8.28
C LYS A 308 -15.41 -10.62 -9.02
N TYR A 309 -15.19 -11.13 -10.21
CA TYR A 309 -14.13 -10.65 -11.10
C TYR A 309 -14.72 -9.73 -12.15
N ILE A 310 -14.08 -8.57 -12.35
CA ILE A 310 -14.45 -7.61 -13.39
C ILE A 310 -13.28 -7.43 -14.36
N ASN A 311 -13.58 -7.49 -15.67
CA ASN A 311 -12.60 -7.17 -16.73
C ASN A 311 -12.58 -5.66 -16.99
N ASP A 312 -13.75 -5.07 -17.12
CA ASP A 312 -13.97 -3.64 -17.25
C ASP A 312 -14.87 -3.17 -16.07
N TYR A 313 -14.77 -1.92 -15.70
CA TYR A 313 -15.62 -1.33 -14.67
C TYR A 313 -17.10 -1.27 -15.07
N LYS A 314 -17.39 -1.34 -16.36
CA LYS A 314 -18.75 -1.45 -16.91
C LYS A 314 -19.42 -2.77 -16.50
N ASP A 315 -18.62 -3.84 -16.39
CA ASP A 315 -19.11 -5.15 -15.98
C ASP A 315 -19.74 -5.11 -14.58
N PHE A 316 -19.37 -4.11 -13.77
CA PHE A 316 -19.93 -3.92 -12.43
C PHE A 316 -21.42 -3.54 -12.46
N PHE A 317 -21.91 -3.01 -13.58
CA PHE A 317 -23.29 -2.56 -13.76
C PHE A 317 -24.17 -3.53 -14.54
N ASP A 318 -23.58 -4.58 -15.13
CA ASP A 318 -24.35 -5.56 -15.86
C ASP A 318 -25.12 -6.48 -14.89
N GLU A 319 -26.45 -6.55 -15.07
CA GLU A 319 -27.35 -7.39 -14.23
C GLU A 319 -26.98 -8.87 -14.25
N ASP A 320 -26.34 -9.34 -15.33
CA ASP A 320 -25.84 -10.71 -15.52
C ASP A 320 -24.46 -10.96 -14.87
N PHE A 321 -23.95 -10.02 -14.06
CA PHE A 321 -22.65 -10.14 -13.42
C PHE A 321 -22.65 -11.17 -12.27
N ASN A 322 -22.95 -12.41 -12.61
CA ASN A 322 -22.98 -13.58 -11.71
C ASN A 322 -21.89 -14.61 -12.04
N VAL A 323 -20.62 -14.17 -12.14
CA VAL A 323 -19.54 -15.16 -12.10
C VAL A 323 -19.24 -15.45 -10.62
N THR A 324 -20.08 -16.30 -10.04
CA THR A 324 -19.92 -16.79 -8.68
C THR A 324 -18.97 -17.99 -8.73
N TYR A 325 -17.75 -17.84 -8.27
CA TYR A 325 -16.93 -19.01 -7.94
C TYR A 325 -17.34 -19.47 -6.53
N THR A 326 -18.30 -20.37 -6.47
CA THR A 326 -18.58 -21.11 -5.24
C THR A 326 -17.41 -22.08 -5.03
N LEU A 327 -16.46 -21.73 -4.18
CA LEU A 327 -15.43 -22.68 -3.76
C LEU A 327 -16.09 -23.78 -2.95
N ASN A 328 -16.23 -24.94 -3.58
CA ASN A 328 -16.53 -26.16 -2.85
C ASN A 328 -15.50 -26.32 -1.72
N LYS A 329 -16.01 -26.44 -0.49
CA LYS A 329 -15.19 -26.81 0.65
C LYS A 329 -14.32 -28.00 0.26
N VAL A 330 -13.02 -27.76 0.11
CA VAL A 330 -12.06 -28.86 0.08
C VAL A 330 -12.02 -29.37 1.52
N ALA A 331 -12.58 -30.55 1.71
CA ALA A 331 -12.62 -31.28 2.96
C ALA A 331 -11.22 -31.70 3.43
#